data_f77f30caf6bb8f3625f72398703d46a2
#
_entry.id   f77f30caf6bb8f3625f72398703d46a2
#
_cell.length_a   1.000
_cell.length_b   1.000
_cell.length_c   1.000
_cell.angle_alpha   90.00
_cell.angle_beta   90.00
_cell.angle_gamma   90.00
#
_symmetry.space_group_name_H-M   'P 1'
#
loop_
_entity.id
_entity.type
_entity.pdbx_description
1 polymer ?
#
loop_
_entity_poly.entity_id
_entity_poly.type
_entity_poly.pdbx_seq_one_letter_code
_entity_poly.pdbx_strand_id
1 'polypeptide(L)'
;MALYRIGDSGAPVRDIQDRLHDLGFSTAPDPAGVFGEGTVAAVTAFQESRRLPADGLVGRETWRTIVDAGYELGDRLLYHRMPMLHGDDVADLQRSLNAIGFDAGPVDGIFGASTLDAVIDYQQNRHMAEDGVVGPEVLAELNLMSRETTKMGRHHVRERVWLAALPPSLVGLRVFLDPFCRDEHEAAESWTAAGGAALTVRDTGAQAFLARSADTRPAERLRAEHANEIAADLILGFCHPGTDVAGIYYFASAQSHSEAGATIAAGLARRLGVRPAGRTMPLLRVTRAPAVVVSMPHLDSTLGRSVVRALEGWFSDREKHPAHPR
;
A
#
# COMPACT_ATOMS: atom_id res chain seq x y z
N MET A 1 -4.01 24.76 29.79
CA MET A 1 -4.38 23.50 30.46
C MET A 1 -3.44 23.34 31.63
N ALA A 2 -3.92 22.91 32.79
CA ALA A 2 -3.08 22.69 33.97
C ALA A 2 -2.18 21.45 33.76
N LEU A 3 -1.05 21.42 34.44
CA LEU A 3 -0.18 20.26 34.54
C LEU A 3 -0.65 19.43 35.75
N TYR A 4 -0.96 18.15 35.55
CA TYR A 4 -1.34 17.23 36.61
C TYR A 4 -0.19 16.29 36.97
N ARG A 5 0.02 16.08 38.26
CA ARG A 5 1.11 15.29 38.85
C ARG A 5 0.73 14.65 40.19
N ILE A 6 1.60 13.84 40.70
CA ILE A 6 1.43 13.21 42.02
C ILE A 6 1.07 14.25 43.08
N GLY A 7 0.05 13.95 43.89
CA GLY A 7 -0.50 14.82 44.92
C GLY A 7 -1.68 15.68 44.46
N ASP A 8 -1.94 15.81 43.18
CA ASP A 8 -3.13 16.51 42.69
C ASP A 8 -4.38 15.67 42.93
N SER A 9 -5.54 16.35 43.00
CA SER A 9 -6.82 15.68 43.19
C SER A 9 -7.99 16.43 42.56
N GLY A 10 -9.12 15.75 42.39
CA GLY A 10 -10.36 16.32 41.92
C GLY A 10 -10.90 15.67 40.62
N ALA A 11 -11.95 16.29 40.08
CA ALA A 11 -12.63 15.79 38.88
C ALA A 11 -11.73 15.62 37.66
N PRO A 12 -10.78 16.53 37.37
CA PRO A 12 -9.88 16.33 36.22
C PRO A 12 -8.95 15.11 36.39
N VAL A 13 -8.50 14.81 37.62
CA VAL A 13 -7.68 13.62 37.88
C VAL A 13 -8.52 12.36 37.68
N ARG A 14 -9.79 12.38 38.11
CA ARG A 14 -10.70 11.26 37.85
C ARG A 14 -10.90 11.04 36.35
N ASP A 15 -11.12 12.09 35.55
CA ASP A 15 -11.27 11.97 34.09
C ASP A 15 -10.01 11.37 33.44
N ILE A 16 -8.81 11.75 33.93
CA ILE A 16 -7.55 11.13 33.50
C ILE A 16 -7.54 9.63 33.83
N GLN A 17 -7.91 9.26 35.06
CA GLN A 17 -7.91 7.87 35.52
C GLN A 17 -8.91 7.01 34.76
N ASP A 18 -10.13 7.52 34.56
CA ASP A 18 -11.18 6.83 33.83
C ASP A 18 -10.76 6.56 32.37
N ARG A 19 -10.20 7.54 31.67
CA ARG A 19 -9.68 7.37 30.30
C ARG A 19 -8.51 6.41 30.22
N LEU A 20 -7.56 6.48 31.17
CA LEU A 20 -6.44 5.53 31.22
C LEU A 20 -6.95 4.10 31.45
N HIS A 21 -7.97 3.94 32.29
CA HIS A 21 -8.61 2.65 32.55
C HIS A 21 -9.27 2.09 31.27
N ASP A 22 -10.02 2.92 30.55
CA ASP A 22 -10.67 2.55 29.29
C ASP A 22 -9.63 2.14 28.22
N LEU A 23 -8.46 2.75 28.25
CA LEU A 23 -7.30 2.41 27.41
C LEU A 23 -6.49 1.21 27.91
N GLY A 24 -6.93 0.57 29.01
CA GLY A 24 -6.28 -0.63 29.59
C GLY A 24 -5.12 -0.36 30.53
N PHE A 25 -4.91 0.90 30.95
CA PHE A 25 -3.87 1.26 31.91
C PHE A 25 -4.45 1.38 33.32
N SER A 26 -4.09 0.44 34.21
CA SER A 26 -4.59 0.43 35.58
C SER A 26 -3.93 1.51 36.44
N THR A 27 -4.75 2.31 37.12
CA THR A 27 -4.31 3.33 38.06
C THR A 27 -4.32 2.84 39.52
N ALA A 28 -4.56 1.54 39.76
CA ALA A 28 -4.52 0.98 41.10
C ALA A 28 -3.11 1.09 41.70
N PRO A 29 -2.97 1.31 43.02
CA PRO A 29 -4.04 1.29 44.05
C PRO A 29 -4.68 2.67 44.37
N ASP A 30 -4.55 3.66 43.47
CA ASP A 30 -4.97 5.01 43.81
C ASP A 30 -6.50 5.13 43.91
N PRO A 31 -7.03 5.92 44.85
CA PRO A 31 -8.43 6.25 44.87
C PRO A 31 -8.83 7.09 43.66
N ALA A 32 -10.10 6.95 43.24
CA ALA A 32 -10.63 7.76 42.15
C ALA A 32 -10.55 9.27 42.45
N GLY A 33 -9.94 10.01 41.53
CA GLY A 33 -9.71 11.44 41.67
C GLY A 33 -8.52 11.83 42.51
N VAL A 34 -7.61 10.90 42.87
CA VAL A 34 -6.36 11.18 43.56
C VAL A 34 -5.18 10.72 42.68
N PHE A 35 -4.31 11.63 42.34
CA PHE A 35 -3.13 11.33 41.51
C PHE A 35 -2.01 10.80 42.40
N GLY A 36 -1.96 9.50 42.59
CA GLY A 36 -0.94 8.82 43.39
C GLY A 36 0.07 8.08 42.51
N GLU A 37 0.80 7.13 43.14
CA GLU A 37 1.86 6.35 42.46
C GLU A 37 1.30 5.43 41.37
N GLY A 38 0.09 4.87 41.56
CA GLY A 38 -0.58 4.04 40.52
C GLY A 38 -0.94 4.85 39.30
N THR A 39 -1.41 6.07 39.50
CA THR A 39 -1.71 6.99 38.35
C THR A 39 -0.41 7.42 37.65
N VAL A 40 0.66 7.70 38.39
CA VAL A 40 1.99 7.98 37.76
C VAL A 40 2.44 6.80 36.93
N ALA A 41 2.37 5.59 37.43
CA ALA A 41 2.76 4.39 36.70
C ALA A 41 1.94 4.19 35.44
N ALA A 42 0.61 4.38 35.52
CA ALA A 42 -0.30 4.29 34.37
C ALA A 42 0.02 5.35 33.30
N VAL A 43 0.23 6.62 33.71
CA VAL A 43 0.61 7.71 32.80
C VAL A 43 1.94 7.42 32.13
N THR A 44 2.96 6.98 32.87
CA THR A 44 4.29 6.65 32.33
C THR A 44 4.18 5.53 31.30
N ALA A 45 3.47 4.43 31.62
CA ALA A 45 3.26 3.32 30.70
C ALA A 45 2.50 3.75 29.42
N PHE A 46 1.49 4.62 29.57
CA PHE A 46 0.78 5.21 28.44
C PHE A 46 1.72 6.06 27.57
N GLN A 47 2.51 6.95 28.19
CA GLN A 47 3.49 7.80 27.48
C GLN A 47 4.50 6.95 26.70
N GLU A 48 5.05 5.89 27.32
CA GLU A 48 5.95 4.95 26.63
C GLU A 48 5.28 4.30 25.43
N SER A 49 4.03 3.82 25.58
CA SER A 49 3.27 3.19 24.49
C SER A 49 3.03 4.13 23.31
N ARG A 50 2.98 5.44 23.57
CA ARG A 50 2.73 6.50 22.57
C ARG A 50 4.00 7.25 22.16
N ARG A 51 5.18 6.82 22.60
CA ARG A 51 6.47 7.45 22.32
C ARG A 51 6.55 8.92 22.78
N LEU A 52 5.84 9.25 23.84
CA LEU A 52 5.94 10.53 24.53
C LEU A 52 7.05 10.49 25.57
N PRO A 53 7.55 11.66 26.04
CA PRO A 53 8.41 11.71 27.21
C PRO A 53 7.72 11.04 28.41
N ALA A 54 8.32 9.97 28.92
CA ALA A 54 7.74 9.14 30.00
C ALA A 54 8.09 9.73 31.36
N ASP A 55 7.55 10.91 31.66
CA ASP A 55 7.82 11.68 32.88
C ASP A 55 6.74 11.51 33.96
N GLY A 56 5.66 10.77 33.64
CA GLY A 56 4.54 10.55 34.56
C GLY A 56 3.68 11.78 34.80
N LEU A 57 3.86 12.85 34.03
CA LEU A 57 3.11 14.10 34.14
C LEU A 57 2.05 14.20 33.05
N VAL A 58 0.86 14.67 33.39
CA VAL A 58 -0.18 14.93 32.39
C VAL A 58 -0.18 16.41 32.03
N GLY A 59 0.67 16.75 31.08
CA GLY A 59 0.70 18.05 30.44
C GLY A 59 -0.28 18.12 29.27
N ARG A 60 -0.20 19.21 28.51
CA ARG A 60 -1.10 19.47 27.37
C ARG A 60 -0.99 18.39 26.28
N GLU A 61 0.20 17.93 26.00
CA GLU A 61 0.45 16.91 24.97
C GLU A 61 -0.05 15.55 25.42
N THR A 62 0.34 15.10 26.63
CA THR A 62 -0.13 13.83 27.20
C THR A 62 -1.65 13.78 27.30
N TRP A 63 -2.29 14.86 27.79
CA TRP A 63 -3.74 14.93 27.86
C TRP A 63 -4.40 14.81 26.49
N ARG A 64 -3.89 15.54 25.50
CA ARG A 64 -4.43 15.47 24.14
C ARG A 64 -4.32 14.05 23.58
N THR A 65 -3.17 13.39 23.78
CA THR A 65 -2.96 12.03 23.31
C THR A 65 -3.88 11.04 24.02
N ILE A 66 -4.15 11.21 25.34
CA ILE A 66 -5.13 10.38 26.06
C ILE A 66 -6.53 10.55 25.48
N VAL A 67 -6.95 11.78 25.18
CA VAL A 67 -8.26 12.07 24.59
C VAL A 67 -8.34 11.50 23.18
N ASP A 68 -7.31 11.71 22.37
CA ASP A 68 -7.28 11.27 20.97
C ASP A 68 -7.23 9.72 20.85
N ALA A 69 -6.63 9.03 21.82
CA ALA A 69 -6.58 7.57 21.88
C ALA A 69 -7.94 6.90 22.22
N GLY A 70 -8.87 7.65 22.79
CA GLY A 70 -10.21 7.13 23.12
C GLY A 70 -11.22 7.15 21.98
N TYR A 71 -10.85 7.61 20.77
CA TYR A 71 -11.76 7.58 19.62
C TYR A 71 -11.69 6.23 18.90
N GLU A 72 -12.85 5.65 18.64
CA GLU A 72 -13.01 4.53 17.73
C GLU A 72 -13.24 5.01 16.28
N LEU A 73 -12.90 4.16 15.33
CA LEU A 73 -13.10 4.48 13.91
C LEU A 73 -14.60 4.61 13.59
N GLY A 74 -15.04 5.84 13.36
CA GLY A 74 -16.44 6.20 13.11
C GLY A 74 -17.00 7.23 14.08
N ASP A 75 -16.33 7.48 15.20
CA ASP A 75 -16.81 8.46 16.20
C ASP A 75 -16.71 9.89 15.71
N ARG A 76 -15.82 10.15 14.78
CA ARG A 76 -15.60 11.47 14.19
C ARG A 76 -15.21 11.38 12.73
N LEU A 77 -15.35 12.50 12.01
CA LEU A 77 -14.82 12.64 10.65
C LEU A 77 -13.30 12.71 10.70
N LEU A 78 -12.63 11.90 9.87
CA LEU A 78 -11.18 11.95 9.73
C LEU A 78 -10.83 12.64 8.40
N TYR A 79 -9.96 13.65 8.47
CA TYR A 79 -9.50 14.41 7.32
C TYR A 79 -8.16 15.09 7.63
N HIS A 80 -7.44 15.44 6.60
CA HIS A 80 -6.18 16.18 6.77
C HIS A 80 -6.44 17.62 7.19
N ARG A 81 -5.82 18.04 8.30
CA ARG A 81 -5.87 19.42 8.82
C ARG A 81 -4.59 19.78 9.56
N MET A 82 -4.42 21.06 9.86
CA MET A 82 -3.37 21.53 10.76
C MET A 82 -3.97 22.11 12.05
N PRO A 83 -3.56 21.67 13.23
CA PRO A 83 -2.67 20.53 13.51
C PRO A 83 -3.31 19.21 13.09
N MET A 84 -2.47 18.23 12.68
CA MET A 84 -2.96 16.93 12.19
C MET A 84 -3.86 16.22 13.22
N LEU A 85 -4.80 15.43 12.74
CA LEU A 85 -5.57 14.52 13.58
C LEU A 85 -4.68 13.38 14.05
N HIS A 86 -4.85 13.03 15.33
CA HIS A 86 -4.18 11.90 15.96
C HIS A 86 -5.24 11.01 16.61
N GLY A 87 -4.97 9.72 16.73
CA GLY A 87 -5.82 8.81 17.48
C GLY A 87 -5.72 7.37 17.02
N ASP A 88 -6.35 6.50 17.83
CA ASP A 88 -6.44 5.08 17.50
C ASP A 88 -7.37 4.85 16.31
N ASP A 89 -8.39 5.69 16.15
CA ASP A 89 -9.26 5.73 14.97
C ASP A 89 -8.47 6.00 13.66
N VAL A 90 -7.47 6.88 13.70
CA VAL A 90 -6.58 7.11 12.55
C VAL A 90 -5.68 5.90 12.31
N ALA A 91 -5.15 5.28 13.37
CA ALA A 91 -4.35 4.05 13.25
C ALA A 91 -5.18 2.90 12.66
N ASP A 92 -6.45 2.78 13.06
CA ASP A 92 -7.38 1.78 12.52
C ASP A 92 -7.70 2.03 11.05
N LEU A 93 -7.90 3.29 10.67
CA LEU A 93 -8.04 3.68 9.26
C LEU A 93 -6.80 3.29 8.45
N GLN A 94 -5.60 3.65 8.92
CA GLN A 94 -4.34 3.32 8.26
C GLN A 94 -4.18 1.80 8.09
N ARG A 95 -4.48 1.01 9.15
CA ARG A 95 -4.47 -0.46 9.07
C ARG A 95 -5.45 -0.98 8.02
N SER A 96 -6.66 -0.44 8.00
CA SER A 96 -7.71 -0.87 7.07
C SER A 96 -7.34 -0.56 5.63
N LEU A 97 -6.85 0.66 5.34
CA LEU A 97 -6.39 1.05 4.00
C LEU A 97 -5.21 0.21 3.54
N ASN A 98 -4.20 0.04 4.40
CA ASN A 98 -3.02 -0.80 4.09
C ASN A 98 -3.42 -2.26 3.83
N ALA A 99 -4.37 -2.82 4.60
CA ALA A 99 -4.83 -4.20 4.43
C ALA A 99 -5.52 -4.45 3.08
N ILE A 100 -6.16 -3.44 2.51
CA ILE A 100 -6.80 -3.51 1.19
C ILE A 100 -5.93 -2.96 0.05
N GLY A 101 -4.66 -2.65 0.34
CA GLY A 101 -3.64 -2.29 -0.66
C GLY A 101 -3.51 -0.80 -0.97
N PHE A 102 -4.12 0.08 -0.18
CA PHE A 102 -3.90 1.54 -0.26
C PHE A 102 -2.82 1.92 0.76
N ASP A 103 -1.71 2.49 0.29
CA ASP A 103 -0.57 2.81 1.14
C ASP A 103 -0.81 4.09 1.95
N ALA A 104 -1.37 3.92 3.14
CA ALA A 104 -1.59 5.01 4.09
C ALA A 104 -0.32 5.39 4.89
N GLY A 105 0.83 4.84 4.53
CA GLY A 105 2.08 4.99 5.25
C GLY A 105 2.15 4.11 6.51
N PRO A 106 3.06 4.44 7.46
CA PRO A 106 3.17 3.72 8.72
C PRO A 106 1.89 3.86 9.53
N VAL A 107 1.55 2.81 10.30
CA VAL A 107 0.44 2.85 11.25
C VAL A 107 0.91 3.57 12.51
N ASP A 108 0.88 4.89 12.47
CA ASP A 108 1.35 5.78 13.54
C ASP A 108 0.22 6.56 14.23
N GLY A 109 -1.00 6.42 13.73
CA GLY A 109 -2.17 7.14 14.24
C GLY A 109 -2.17 8.62 13.91
N ILE A 110 -1.38 9.08 12.91
CA ILE A 110 -1.31 10.48 12.48
C ILE A 110 -1.92 10.61 11.08
N PHE A 111 -2.95 11.43 10.91
CA PHE A 111 -3.54 11.70 9.60
C PHE A 111 -2.64 12.67 8.82
N GLY A 112 -1.55 12.13 8.28
CA GLY A 112 -0.57 12.87 7.48
C GLY A 112 -0.89 12.83 5.98
N ALA A 113 0.07 13.30 5.17
CA ALA A 113 -0.07 13.35 3.71
C ALA A 113 -0.27 11.96 3.10
N SER A 114 0.50 10.95 3.51
CA SER A 114 0.34 9.59 2.99
C SER A 114 -1.03 9.00 3.29
N THR A 115 -1.60 9.30 4.47
CA THR A 115 -2.96 8.87 4.82
C THR A 115 -3.99 9.58 3.95
N LEU A 116 -3.82 10.90 3.71
CA LEU A 116 -4.67 11.65 2.79
C LEU A 116 -4.65 11.07 1.38
N ASP A 117 -3.46 10.84 0.83
CA ASP A 117 -3.28 10.29 -0.51
C ASP A 117 -3.95 8.92 -0.63
N ALA A 118 -3.80 8.06 0.38
CA ALA A 118 -4.46 6.75 0.41
C ALA A 118 -5.99 6.85 0.49
N VAL A 119 -6.53 7.81 1.24
CA VAL A 119 -7.99 8.06 1.30
C VAL A 119 -8.51 8.53 -0.06
N ILE A 120 -7.85 9.51 -0.69
CA ILE A 120 -8.23 10.00 -2.02
C ILE A 120 -8.17 8.87 -3.03
N ASP A 121 -7.09 8.10 -3.05
CA ASP A 121 -6.94 6.94 -3.92
C ASP A 121 -8.04 5.89 -3.72
N TYR A 122 -8.42 5.67 -2.46
CA TYR A 122 -9.52 4.77 -2.11
C TYR A 122 -10.86 5.31 -2.63
N GLN A 123 -11.16 6.59 -2.36
CA GLN A 123 -12.37 7.24 -2.83
C GLN A 123 -12.51 7.18 -4.36
N GLN A 124 -11.43 7.48 -5.08
CA GLN A 124 -11.37 7.38 -6.53
C GLN A 124 -11.62 5.94 -7.01
N ASN A 125 -10.98 4.95 -6.38
CA ASN A 125 -11.15 3.54 -6.75
C ASN A 125 -12.59 3.07 -6.55
N ARG A 126 -13.30 3.66 -5.59
CA ARG A 126 -14.70 3.33 -5.27
C ARG A 126 -15.73 4.26 -5.94
N HIS A 127 -15.29 5.17 -6.81
CA HIS A 127 -16.13 6.16 -7.48
C HIS A 127 -16.92 7.04 -6.50
N MET A 128 -16.29 7.37 -5.36
CA MET A 128 -16.82 8.27 -4.34
C MET A 128 -16.33 9.70 -4.57
N ALA A 129 -16.86 10.67 -3.83
CA ALA A 129 -16.32 12.03 -3.82
C ALA A 129 -14.87 12.04 -3.35
N GLU A 130 -13.96 12.65 -4.13
CA GLU A 130 -12.51 12.68 -3.88
C GLU A 130 -12.15 13.88 -2.98
N ASP A 131 -12.75 13.95 -1.82
CA ASP A 131 -12.60 15.07 -0.88
C ASP A 131 -11.56 14.81 0.23
N GLY A 132 -11.02 13.59 0.30
CA GLY A 132 -10.07 13.19 1.34
C GLY A 132 -10.67 13.11 2.74
N VAL A 133 -12.01 13.08 2.85
CA VAL A 133 -12.73 12.99 4.13
C VAL A 133 -13.23 11.57 4.36
N VAL A 134 -12.90 11.00 5.51
CA VAL A 134 -13.42 9.70 5.94
C VAL A 134 -14.65 9.92 6.80
N GLY A 135 -15.80 9.88 6.16
CA GLY A 135 -17.11 9.98 6.78
C GLY A 135 -17.85 8.62 6.79
N PRO A 136 -19.13 8.61 7.21
CA PRO A 136 -19.91 7.37 7.32
C PRO A 136 -19.98 6.56 6.02
N GLU A 137 -20.00 7.21 4.87
CA GLU A 137 -20.06 6.56 3.56
C GLU A 137 -18.75 5.78 3.28
N VAL A 138 -17.59 6.42 3.47
CA VAL A 138 -16.28 5.80 3.32
C VAL A 138 -16.13 4.64 4.29
N LEU A 139 -16.57 4.82 5.54
CA LEU A 139 -16.50 3.79 6.57
C LEU A 139 -17.40 2.59 6.29
N ALA A 140 -18.61 2.82 5.80
CA ALA A 140 -19.51 1.73 5.41
C ALA A 140 -18.87 0.87 4.32
N GLU A 141 -18.27 1.50 3.32
CA GLU A 141 -17.61 0.81 2.22
C GLU A 141 -16.32 0.11 2.66
N LEU A 142 -15.50 0.75 3.52
CA LEU A 142 -14.33 0.12 4.14
C LEU A 142 -14.71 -1.12 4.96
N ASN A 143 -15.80 -1.06 5.72
CA ASN A 143 -16.30 -2.18 6.50
C ASN A 143 -16.83 -3.34 5.63
N LEU A 144 -17.46 -3.04 4.50
CA LEU A 144 -17.84 -4.06 3.51
C LEU A 144 -16.60 -4.76 2.95
N MET A 145 -15.60 -3.99 2.57
CA MET A 145 -14.33 -4.52 2.06
C MET A 145 -13.57 -5.30 3.12
N SER A 146 -13.51 -4.84 4.36
CA SER A 146 -12.82 -5.52 5.45
C SER A 146 -13.50 -6.86 5.82
N ARG A 147 -14.81 -6.95 5.77
CA ARG A 147 -15.56 -8.22 5.94
C ARG A 147 -15.30 -9.19 4.79
N GLU A 148 -15.07 -8.68 3.58
CA GLU A 148 -14.66 -9.47 2.43
C GLU A 148 -13.18 -9.89 2.49
N THR A 149 -12.31 -9.05 3.07
CA THR A 149 -10.87 -9.31 3.24
C THR A 149 -10.54 -10.11 4.51
N THR A 150 -11.39 -10.11 5.54
CA THR A 150 -11.27 -11.03 6.70
C THR A 150 -11.53 -12.48 6.27
N LYS A 151 -12.12 -12.72 5.13
CA LYS A 151 -11.90 -13.93 4.33
C LYS A 151 -10.54 -13.79 3.61
N MET A 152 -9.46 -13.63 4.39
CA MET A 152 -8.08 -13.67 3.91
C MET A 152 -7.92 -14.85 2.96
N GLY A 153 -7.85 -14.58 1.69
CA GLY A 153 -7.70 -15.60 0.70
C GLY A 153 -8.12 -15.22 -0.71
N ARG A 154 -9.00 -14.23 -0.90
CA ARG A 154 -9.50 -14.00 -2.26
C ARG A 154 -8.43 -13.42 -3.20
N HIS A 155 -7.59 -12.48 -2.77
CA HIS A 155 -6.46 -12.02 -3.60
C HIS A 155 -5.40 -13.11 -3.76
N HIS A 156 -4.94 -13.74 -2.69
CA HIS A 156 -4.01 -14.86 -2.75
C HIS A 156 -4.62 -16.06 -3.48
N VAL A 157 -5.89 -16.40 -3.24
CA VAL A 157 -6.59 -17.46 -3.98
C VAL A 157 -6.74 -17.08 -5.46
N ARG A 158 -7.06 -15.83 -5.77
CA ARG A 158 -7.21 -15.36 -7.14
C ARG A 158 -5.88 -15.37 -7.90
N GLU A 159 -4.79 -14.90 -7.29
CA GLU A 159 -3.46 -14.96 -7.89
C GLU A 159 -2.92 -16.39 -7.99
N ARG A 160 -3.19 -17.26 -6.99
CA ARG A 160 -2.87 -18.69 -7.05
C ARG A 160 -3.67 -19.41 -8.14
N VAL A 161 -4.97 -19.13 -8.23
CA VAL A 161 -5.82 -19.67 -9.30
C VAL A 161 -5.34 -19.16 -10.65
N TRP A 162 -4.99 -17.87 -10.75
CA TRP A 162 -4.40 -17.30 -11.96
C TRP A 162 -3.07 -17.97 -12.30
N LEU A 163 -2.15 -18.10 -11.33
CA LEU A 163 -0.87 -18.81 -11.55
C LEU A 163 -1.08 -20.27 -11.97
N ALA A 164 -2.07 -20.96 -11.40
CA ALA A 164 -2.40 -22.34 -11.74
C ALA A 164 -3.08 -22.48 -13.12
N ALA A 165 -3.86 -21.48 -13.51
CA ALA A 165 -4.58 -21.41 -14.78
C ALA A 165 -3.77 -20.83 -15.95
N LEU A 166 -2.55 -20.33 -15.68
CA LEU A 166 -1.69 -19.79 -16.73
C LEU A 166 -1.39 -20.87 -17.79
N PRO A 167 -1.54 -20.53 -19.08
CA PRO A 167 -1.11 -21.42 -20.14
C PRO A 167 0.41 -21.65 -20.08
N PRO A 168 0.94 -22.69 -20.74
CA PRO A 168 2.38 -22.97 -20.78
C PRO A 168 3.18 -21.98 -21.61
N SER A 169 2.52 -21.08 -22.31
CA SER A 169 3.13 -20.08 -23.20
C SER A 169 2.36 -18.76 -23.16
N LEU A 170 2.90 -17.73 -23.79
CA LEU A 170 2.26 -16.43 -23.92
C LEU A 170 1.09 -16.42 -24.94
N VAL A 171 0.92 -17.48 -25.73
CA VAL A 171 -0.07 -17.54 -26.82
C VAL A 171 -1.47 -17.18 -26.30
N GLY A 172 -2.11 -16.24 -26.96
CA GLY A 172 -3.47 -15.79 -26.63
C GLY A 172 -3.59 -14.83 -25.46
N LEU A 173 -2.51 -14.59 -24.67
CA LEU A 173 -2.54 -13.64 -23.57
C LEU A 173 -2.57 -12.19 -24.07
N ARG A 174 -3.23 -11.33 -23.31
CA ARG A 174 -3.24 -9.86 -23.49
C ARG A 174 -2.16 -9.27 -22.60
N VAL A 175 -1.05 -8.87 -23.20
CA VAL A 175 0.09 -8.28 -22.50
C VAL A 175 0.04 -6.76 -22.65
N PHE A 176 -0.10 -6.07 -21.54
CA PHE A 176 -0.08 -4.62 -21.48
C PHE A 176 1.34 -4.13 -21.21
N LEU A 177 1.81 -3.23 -22.05
CA LEU A 177 3.17 -2.68 -22.02
C LEU A 177 3.08 -1.21 -21.64
N ASP A 178 3.63 -0.86 -20.49
CA ASP A 178 3.60 0.51 -19.98
C ASP A 178 4.97 1.19 -20.07
N PRO A 179 5.22 1.98 -21.13
CA PRO A 179 6.38 2.84 -21.20
C PRO A 179 6.19 4.06 -20.28
N PHE A 180 6.96 4.15 -19.20
CA PHE A 180 6.92 5.27 -18.28
C PHE A 180 7.32 6.58 -18.95
N CYS A 181 6.84 7.72 -18.41
CA CYS A 181 6.99 9.01 -19.06
C CYS A 181 7.08 10.16 -18.04
N ARG A 182 7.87 9.96 -16.97
CA ARG A 182 8.07 10.96 -15.91
C ARG A 182 8.78 12.21 -16.44
N ASP A 183 9.68 12.03 -17.39
CA ASP A 183 10.36 13.08 -18.13
C ASP A 183 10.50 12.72 -19.63
N GLU A 184 11.10 13.62 -20.42
CA GLU A 184 11.18 13.46 -21.87
C GLU A 184 12.16 12.36 -22.30
N HIS A 185 13.26 12.23 -21.56
CA HIS A 185 14.28 11.23 -21.81
C HIS A 185 13.75 9.83 -21.52
N GLU A 186 13.16 9.63 -20.34
CA GLU A 186 12.52 8.37 -20.00
C GLU A 186 11.38 8.04 -20.99
N ALA A 187 10.56 9.02 -21.35
CA ALA A 187 9.44 8.79 -22.27
C ALA A 187 9.90 8.26 -23.63
N ALA A 188 11.04 8.71 -24.16
CA ALA A 188 11.59 8.27 -25.44
C ALA A 188 12.21 6.86 -25.34
N GLU A 189 13.06 6.63 -24.33
CA GLU A 189 13.74 5.36 -24.16
C GLU A 189 12.78 4.23 -23.74
N SER A 190 11.87 4.48 -22.80
CA SER A 190 10.87 3.50 -22.36
C SER A 190 9.92 3.11 -23.51
N TRP A 191 9.56 4.09 -24.37
CA TRP A 191 8.78 3.83 -25.58
C TRP A 191 9.50 2.88 -26.52
N THR A 192 10.81 3.10 -26.70
CA THR A 192 11.65 2.23 -27.56
C THR A 192 11.73 0.81 -27.00
N ALA A 193 11.89 0.67 -25.66
CA ALA A 193 11.90 -0.63 -25.01
C ALA A 193 10.53 -1.34 -25.12
N ALA A 194 9.45 -0.63 -24.86
CA ALA A 194 8.09 -1.17 -24.97
C ALA A 194 7.76 -1.56 -26.42
N GLY A 195 8.24 -0.81 -27.41
CA GLY A 195 8.13 -1.14 -28.82
C GLY A 195 8.83 -2.45 -29.19
N GLY A 196 10.08 -2.64 -28.72
CA GLY A 196 10.81 -3.90 -28.85
C GLY A 196 10.11 -5.08 -28.20
N ALA A 197 9.57 -4.86 -26.99
CA ALA A 197 8.75 -5.85 -26.30
C ALA A 197 7.46 -6.19 -27.08
N ALA A 198 6.75 -5.18 -27.59
CA ALA A 198 5.48 -5.37 -28.32
C ALA A 198 5.66 -6.24 -29.58
N LEU A 199 6.72 -6.04 -30.32
CA LEU A 199 7.03 -6.87 -31.48
C LEU A 199 7.23 -8.33 -31.06
N THR A 200 8.07 -8.56 -30.04
CA THR A 200 8.37 -9.91 -29.57
C THR A 200 7.14 -10.59 -28.95
N VAL A 201 6.30 -9.86 -28.20
CA VAL A 201 5.03 -10.37 -27.68
C VAL A 201 4.12 -10.87 -28.83
N ARG A 202 4.01 -10.12 -29.92
CA ARG A 202 3.21 -10.53 -31.09
C ARG A 202 3.77 -11.76 -31.78
N ASP A 203 5.11 -11.87 -31.86
CA ASP A 203 5.81 -13.03 -32.44
C ASP A 203 5.49 -14.32 -31.65
N THR A 204 5.19 -14.24 -30.35
CA THR A 204 4.77 -15.37 -29.53
C THR A 204 3.31 -15.80 -29.72
N GLY A 205 2.51 -15.06 -30.50
CA GLY A 205 1.08 -15.28 -30.65
C GLY A 205 0.23 -14.62 -29.54
N ALA A 206 0.82 -13.76 -28.72
CA ALA A 206 0.13 -12.95 -27.73
C ALA A 206 -0.33 -11.61 -28.34
N GLN A 207 -1.26 -10.94 -27.66
CA GLN A 207 -1.71 -9.61 -28.03
C GLN A 207 -0.95 -8.56 -27.20
N ALA A 208 -0.32 -7.60 -27.87
CA ALA A 208 0.41 -6.51 -27.22
C ALA A 208 -0.40 -5.22 -27.27
N PHE A 209 -0.61 -4.62 -26.10
CA PHE A 209 -1.28 -3.33 -25.90
C PHE A 209 -0.29 -2.34 -25.30
N LEU A 210 -0.19 -1.14 -25.86
CA LEU A 210 0.65 -0.07 -25.34
C LEU A 210 -0.20 0.90 -24.50
N ALA A 211 0.29 1.28 -23.33
CA ALA A 211 -0.41 2.15 -22.38
C ALA A 211 -0.66 3.58 -22.89
N ARG A 212 0.13 4.02 -23.86
CA ARG A 212 0.08 5.35 -24.45
C ARG A 212 0.55 5.33 -25.89
N SER A 213 0.37 6.42 -26.62
CA SER A 213 1.08 6.69 -27.87
C SER A 213 2.42 7.40 -27.62
N ALA A 214 3.27 7.51 -28.63
CA ALA A 214 4.58 8.13 -28.50
C ALA A 214 4.52 9.55 -27.94
N ASP A 215 3.51 10.33 -28.37
CA ASP A 215 3.37 11.75 -28.07
C ASP A 215 2.51 12.07 -26.85
N THR A 216 1.94 11.06 -26.19
CA THR A 216 1.07 11.25 -25.04
C THR A 216 1.78 10.89 -23.73
N ARG A 217 1.46 11.62 -22.66
CA ARG A 217 2.00 11.39 -21.31
C ARG A 217 0.88 11.33 -20.27
N PRO A 218 -0.01 10.35 -20.34
CA PRO A 218 -1.06 10.18 -19.34
C PRO A 218 -0.46 9.83 -17.97
N ALA A 219 -1.13 10.25 -16.91
CA ALA A 219 -0.74 9.88 -15.54
C ALA A 219 -0.67 8.37 -15.37
N GLU A 220 0.24 7.89 -14.53
CA GLU A 220 0.48 6.44 -14.31
C GLU A 220 -0.80 5.70 -13.91
N ARG A 221 -1.63 6.34 -13.09
CA ARG A 221 -2.91 5.80 -12.67
C ARG A 221 -3.87 5.56 -13.84
N LEU A 222 -4.03 6.53 -14.76
CA LEU A 222 -4.88 6.38 -15.94
C LEU A 222 -4.40 5.23 -16.83
N ARG A 223 -3.09 5.01 -16.91
CA ARG A 223 -2.52 3.89 -17.65
C ARG A 223 -2.83 2.55 -16.98
N ALA A 224 -2.79 2.51 -15.64
CA ALA A 224 -3.18 1.34 -14.86
C ALA A 224 -4.68 1.01 -15.00
N GLU A 225 -5.54 2.02 -15.00
CA GLU A 225 -6.98 1.87 -15.25
C GLU A 225 -7.25 1.33 -16.65
N HIS A 226 -6.58 1.86 -17.66
CA HIS A 226 -6.67 1.36 -19.05
C HIS A 226 -6.25 -0.13 -19.15
N ALA A 227 -5.22 -0.56 -18.42
CA ALA A 227 -4.85 -1.98 -18.35
C ALA A 227 -6.00 -2.85 -17.80
N ASN A 228 -6.74 -2.34 -16.81
CA ASN A 228 -7.91 -3.01 -16.23
C ASN A 228 -9.11 -3.04 -17.21
N GLU A 229 -9.34 -1.95 -17.95
CA GLU A 229 -10.42 -1.84 -18.95
C GLU A 229 -10.26 -2.84 -20.09
N ILE A 230 -9.05 -2.98 -20.62
CA ILE A 230 -8.77 -3.99 -21.64
C ILE A 230 -8.68 -5.40 -21.08
N ALA A 231 -8.86 -5.57 -19.78
CA ALA A 231 -8.73 -6.84 -19.07
C ALA A 231 -7.40 -7.54 -19.41
N ALA A 232 -6.27 -6.85 -19.24
CA ALA A 232 -4.95 -7.41 -19.45
C ALA A 232 -4.72 -8.65 -18.61
N ASP A 233 -4.01 -9.63 -19.14
CA ASP A 233 -3.63 -10.86 -18.42
C ASP A 233 -2.28 -10.71 -17.74
N LEU A 234 -1.42 -9.82 -18.24
CA LEU A 234 -0.09 -9.52 -17.71
C LEU A 234 0.31 -8.08 -18.04
N ILE A 235 1.03 -7.44 -17.14
CA ILE A 235 1.49 -6.06 -17.29
C ILE A 235 3.01 -5.99 -17.14
N LEU A 236 3.67 -5.34 -18.10
CA LEU A 236 5.10 -5.07 -18.09
C LEU A 236 5.34 -3.56 -18.20
N GLY A 237 5.84 -2.94 -17.13
CA GLY A 237 6.27 -1.55 -17.14
C GLY A 237 7.77 -1.42 -17.47
N PHE A 238 8.17 -0.31 -18.08
CA PHE A 238 9.56 0.03 -18.40
C PHE A 238 9.87 1.43 -17.87
N CYS A 239 10.83 1.55 -16.96
CA CYS A 239 11.20 2.85 -16.37
C CYS A 239 12.71 2.94 -16.08
N HIS A 240 13.20 4.16 -15.90
CA HIS A 240 14.51 4.39 -15.31
C HIS A 240 14.47 4.22 -13.79
N PRO A 241 15.57 3.80 -13.14
CA PRO A 241 15.59 3.60 -11.70
C PRO A 241 15.46 4.91 -10.90
N GLY A 242 15.74 6.07 -11.50
CA GLY A 242 15.83 7.33 -10.76
C GLY A 242 16.91 7.26 -9.69
N THR A 243 16.53 7.45 -8.43
CA THR A 243 17.40 7.28 -7.25
C THR A 243 17.48 5.82 -6.76
N ASP A 244 16.69 4.94 -7.34
CA ASP A 244 16.57 3.54 -6.95
C ASP A 244 17.61 2.64 -7.63
N VAL A 245 17.67 1.40 -7.21
CA VAL A 245 18.54 0.40 -7.81
C VAL A 245 17.85 -0.21 -9.03
N ALA A 246 18.62 -0.52 -10.09
CA ALA A 246 18.10 -1.28 -11.22
C ALA A 246 17.56 -2.65 -10.76
N GLY A 247 16.38 -3.07 -11.28
CA GLY A 247 15.76 -4.30 -10.84
C GLY A 247 14.41 -4.57 -11.50
N ILE A 248 13.75 -5.63 -11.07
CA ILE A 248 12.38 -5.95 -11.46
C ILE A 248 11.49 -5.74 -10.25
N TYR A 249 10.60 -4.77 -10.36
CA TYR A 249 9.70 -4.41 -9.26
C TYR A 249 8.34 -5.08 -9.41
N TYR A 250 7.77 -5.50 -8.28
CA TYR A 250 6.41 -6.01 -8.16
C TYR A 250 5.71 -5.33 -6.99
N PHE A 251 4.39 -5.43 -6.90
CA PHE A 251 3.66 -4.84 -5.79
C PHE A 251 4.05 -5.49 -4.48
N ALA A 252 4.58 -4.69 -3.55
CA ALA A 252 4.72 -5.05 -2.14
C ALA A 252 4.66 -3.79 -1.27
N SER A 253 3.89 -3.87 -0.21
CA SER A 253 3.79 -2.91 0.88
C SER A 253 4.22 -3.57 2.19
N ALA A 254 4.20 -2.83 3.29
CA ALA A 254 4.47 -3.39 4.62
C ALA A 254 3.46 -4.48 5.03
N GLN A 255 2.26 -4.50 4.42
CA GLN A 255 1.13 -5.34 4.84
C GLN A 255 0.73 -6.41 3.81
N SER A 256 1.04 -6.22 2.54
CA SER A 256 0.63 -7.15 1.49
C SER A 256 1.59 -7.13 0.29
N HIS A 257 1.56 -8.19 -0.52
CA HIS A 257 2.32 -8.26 -1.76
C HIS A 257 1.60 -9.14 -2.79
N SER A 258 1.93 -8.94 -4.07
CA SER A 258 1.48 -9.81 -5.15
C SER A 258 2.35 -11.06 -5.24
N GLU A 259 1.80 -12.23 -4.94
CA GLU A 259 2.50 -13.52 -5.11
C GLU A 259 2.84 -13.78 -6.57
N ALA A 260 1.89 -13.50 -7.47
CA ALA A 260 2.08 -13.67 -8.90
C ALA A 260 3.14 -12.70 -9.44
N GLY A 261 3.05 -11.43 -9.05
CA GLY A 261 4.05 -10.42 -9.39
C GLY A 261 5.44 -10.78 -8.87
N ALA A 262 5.56 -11.23 -7.62
CA ALA A 262 6.82 -11.66 -7.02
C ALA A 262 7.44 -12.85 -7.77
N THR A 263 6.61 -13.84 -8.13
CA THR A 263 7.06 -15.05 -8.85
C THR A 263 7.56 -14.71 -10.24
N ILE A 264 6.85 -13.86 -10.99
CA ILE A 264 7.26 -13.39 -12.31
C ILE A 264 8.53 -12.54 -12.19
N ALA A 265 8.56 -11.58 -11.25
CA ALA A 265 9.72 -10.73 -11.04
C ALA A 265 10.99 -11.54 -10.72
N ALA A 266 10.89 -12.55 -9.86
CA ALA A 266 12.02 -13.45 -9.55
C ALA A 266 12.47 -14.26 -10.77
N GLY A 267 11.55 -14.72 -11.60
CA GLY A 267 11.84 -15.44 -12.84
C GLY A 267 12.56 -14.58 -13.87
N LEU A 268 12.09 -13.35 -14.09
CA LEU A 268 12.72 -12.38 -14.99
C LEU A 268 14.07 -11.92 -14.45
N ALA A 269 14.15 -11.57 -13.16
CA ALA A 269 15.36 -11.06 -12.53
C ALA A 269 16.54 -12.04 -12.65
N ARG A 270 16.28 -13.33 -12.44
CA ARG A 270 17.27 -14.39 -12.58
C ARG A 270 17.84 -14.47 -14.00
N ARG A 271 17.01 -14.28 -15.03
CA ARG A 271 17.42 -14.35 -16.44
C ARG A 271 18.09 -13.08 -16.94
N LEU A 272 17.74 -11.95 -16.34
CA LEU A 272 18.29 -10.64 -16.73
C LEU A 272 19.49 -10.22 -15.85
N GLY A 273 19.86 -11.02 -14.84
CA GLY A 273 21.00 -10.74 -13.97
C GLY A 273 20.80 -9.58 -13.00
N VAL A 274 19.53 -9.31 -12.62
CA VAL A 274 19.16 -8.24 -11.68
C VAL A 274 18.43 -8.81 -10.46
N ARG A 275 18.01 -7.94 -9.52
CA ARG A 275 17.26 -8.36 -8.32
C ARG A 275 15.78 -8.03 -8.43
N PRO A 276 14.90 -8.91 -7.94
CA PRO A 276 13.49 -8.56 -7.72
C PRO A 276 13.37 -7.74 -6.44
N ALA A 277 12.48 -6.76 -6.43
CA ALA A 277 12.19 -5.95 -5.23
C ALA A 277 10.72 -5.53 -5.19
N GLY A 278 10.18 -5.43 -3.97
CA GLY A 278 8.83 -4.93 -3.74
C GLY A 278 8.76 -3.41 -3.81
N ARG A 279 7.69 -2.88 -4.41
CA ARG A 279 7.41 -1.44 -4.51
C ARG A 279 5.91 -1.16 -4.46
N THR A 280 5.58 0.02 -3.92
CA THR A 280 4.24 0.61 -4.03
C THR A 280 4.28 1.68 -5.13
N MET A 281 3.79 1.34 -6.31
CA MET A 281 3.66 2.24 -7.46
C MET A 281 2.21 2.18 -7.94
N PRO A 282 1.62 3.26 -8.46
CA PRO A 282 0.25 3.25 -8.98
C PRO A 282 -0.02 2.11 -9.96
N LEU A 283 0.87 1.88 -10.92
CA LEU A 283 0.74 0.78 -11.89
C LEU A 283 0.65 -0.59 -11.20
N LEU A 284 1.53 -0.85 -10.23
CA LEU A 284 1.59 -2.14 -9.54
C LEU A 284 0.42 -2.36 -8.58
N ARG A 285 -0.13 -1.27 -8.01
CA ARG A 285 -1.16 -1.30 -6.99
C ARG A 285 -2.58 -1.35 -7.54
N VAL A 286 -2.86 -0.56 -8.60
CA VAL A 286 -4.21 -0.36 -9.15
C VAL A 286 -4.60 -1.47 -10.12
N THR A 287 -3.63 -2.13 -10.75
CA THR A 287 -3.89 -3.16 -11.75
C THR A 287 -4.39 -4.46 -11.13
N ARG A 288 -5.35 -5.09 -11.82
CA ARG A 288 -5.96 -6.38 -11.41
C ARG A 288 -5.16 -7.59 -11.87
N ALA A 289 -4.46 -7.45 -13.00
CA ALA A 289 -3.55 -8.46 -13.50
C ALA A 289 -2.20 -8.36 -12.80
N PRO A 290 -1.44 -9.46 -12.73
CA PRO A 290 -0.06 -9.42 -12.26
C PRO A 290 0.77 -8.41 -13.06
N ALA A 291 1.41 -7.51 -12.35
CA ALA A 291 2.21 -6.45 -12.92
C ALA A 291 3.65 -6.50 -12.40
N VAL A 292 4.59 -6.30 -13.30
CA VAL A 292 6.00 -6.10 -12.96
C VAL A 292 6.55 -4.89 -13.71
N VAL A 293 7.49 -4.18 -13.09
CA VAL A 293 8.16 -3.03 -13.69
C VAL A 293 9.65 -3.32 -13.83
N VAL A 294 10.11 -3.26 -15.05
CA VAL A 294 11.52 -3.39 -15.41
C VAL A 294 12.17 -2.02 -15.31
N SER A 295 13.05 -1.87 -14.31
CA SER A 295 13.72 -0.61 -14.02
C SER A 295 15.22 -0.76 -14.35
N MET A 296 15.66 -0.10 -15.42
CA MET A 296 17.03 -0.20 -15.92
C MET A 296 17.58 1.17 -16.31
N PRO A 297 18.91 1.38 -16.15
CA PRO A 297 19.54 2.65 -16.48
C PRO A 297 19.51 2.98 -17.98
N HIS A 298 19.38 1.97 -18.83
CA HIS A 298 19.26 2.10 -20.28
C HIS A 298 18.07 1.29 -20.76
N LEU A 299 17.19 1.94 -21.51
CA LEU A 299 15.95 1.35 -22.03
C LEU A 299 16.00 1.41 -23.56
N ASP A 300 16.21 0.27 -24.19
CA ASP A 300 16.23 0.15 -25.64
C ASP A 300 15.36 -1.02 -26.14
N SER A 301 15.23 -1.13 -27.44
CA SER A 301 14.45 -2.20 -28.05
C SER A 301 15.05 -3.59 -27.78
N THR A 302 16.35 -3.69 -27.52
CA THR A 302 17.02 -4.95 -27.21
C THR A 302 16.65 -5.44 -25.82
N LEU A 303 16.62 -4.52 -24.84
CA LEU A 303 16.12 -4.82 -23.49
C LEU A 303 14.65 -5.29 -23.57
N GLY A 304 13.79 -4.55 -24.29
CA GLY A 304 12.39 -4.93 -24.43
C GLY A 304 12.23 -6.38 -24.98
N ARG A 305 12.94 -6.72 -26.02
CA ARG A 305 12.98 -8.09 -26.55
C ARG A 305 13.50 -9.11 -25.54
N SER A 306 14.57 -8.77 -24.80
CA SER A 306 15.17 -9.64 -23.81
C SER A 306 14.24 -9.95 -22.64
N VAL A 307 13.45 -8.95 -22.20
CA VAL A 307 12.45 -9.11 -21.14
C VAL A 307 11.37 -10.11 -21.59
N VAL A 308 10.86 -9.99 -22.80
CA VAL A 308 9.82 -10.91 -23.32
C VAL A 308 10.37 -12.32 -23.50
N ARG A 309 11.59 -12.49 -24.01
CA ARG A 309 12.25 -13.81 -24.09
C ARG A 309 12.51 -14.43 -22.70
N ALA A 310 12.88 -13.59 -21.72
CA ALA A 310 13.01 -14.04 -20.34
C ALA A 310 11.68 -14.51 -19.76
N LEU A 311 10.59 -13.82 -20.12
CA LEU A 311 9.23 -14.20 -19.75
C LEU A 311 8.81 -15.53 -20.40
N GLU A 312 9.04 -15.71 -21.70
CA GLU A 312 8.80 -16.99 -22.40
C GLU A 312 9.56 -18.15 -21.75
N GLY A 313 10.83 -17.92 -21.44
CA GLY A 313 11.62 -18.92 -20.73
C GLY A 313 11.06 -19.25 -19.34
N TRP A 314 10.52 -18.25 -18.62
CA TRP A 314 9.86 -18.49 -17.35
C TRP A 314 8.58 -19.33 -17.52
N PHE A 315 7.74 -19.06 -18.52
CA PHE A 315 6.56 -19.87 -18.83
C PHE A 315 6.94 -21.33 -19.16
N SER A 316 7.96 -21.53 -20.00
CA SER A 316 8.42 -22.87 -20.40
C SER A 316 9.00 -23.68 -19.23
N ASP A 317 9.69 -23.03 -18.28
CA ASP A 317 10.25 -23.73 -17.11
C ASP A 317 9.17 -24.16 -16.12
N ARG A 318 8.05 -23.45 -16.04
CA ARG A 318 6.91 -23.84 -15.21
C ARG A 318 6.28 -25.14 -15.68
N GLU A 319 6.23 -25.37 -16.99
CA GLU A 319 5.72 -26.62 -17.56
C GLU A 319 6.57 -27.82 -17.13
N LYS A 320 7.89 -27.63 -17.07
CA LYS A 320 8.85 -28.69 -16.69
C LYS A 320 8.86 -28.99 -15.18
N HIS A 321 8.49 -28.02 -14.37
CA HIS A 321 8.48 -28.13 -12.90
C HIS A 321 7.15 -27.54 -12.35
N PRO A 322 6.03 -28.27 -12.47
CA PRO A 322 4.78 -27.82 -11.84
C PRO A 322 5.03 -27.71 -10.34
N ALA A 323 4.79 -26.52 -9.79
CA ALA A 323 4.91 -26.29 -8.35
C ALA A 323 3.97 -27.27 -7.63
N HIS A 324 4.54 -28.20 -6.87
CA HIS A 324 3.78 -29.07 -6.01
C HIS A 324 2.99 -28.19 -5.03
N PRO A 325 1.66 -28.35 -4.92
CA PRO A 325 0.91 -27.72 -3.86
C PRO A 325 1.38 -28.32 -2.52
N ARG A 326 2.02 -27.48 -1.68
CA ARG A 326 2.20 -27.80 -0.26
C ARG A 326 1.02 -27.26 0.54
#